data_80118691a6a914f2c8677056bbe40531
#
_entry.id   80118691a6a914f2c8677056bbe40531
#
_cell.length_a   1.000
_cell.length_b   1.000
_cell.length_c   1.000
_cell.angle_alpha   90.00
_cell.angle_beta   90.00
_cell.angle_gamma   90.00
#
_symmetry.space_group_name_H-M   'P 1'
#
loop_
_entity.id
_entity.type
_entity.pdbx_description
1 polymer ?
#
loop_
_entity_poly.entity_id
_entity_poly.type
_entity_poly.pdbx_seq_one_letter_code
_entity_poly.pdbx_strand_id
1 'polypeptide(L)'
;FDGQQNFIGFAHGRRREVLPNAYNKLSAYAAGLGKTPDELLDSEMAAYTCFYYEYDAFRRVTSETVFGGLRTTTFAYTEGSNAVLNGDGTINADVWTRKTVENRPDGSTYTVYTNYLGQTLLSDLADPSENHTYTYYEYDLDGRPILTAGTSAIDAYDDGANDDFRISLTVTGVGSVEQTTYYATTTATAETPGGAAGYVATRSIAEGLVAPTGGATSYWNTEMVLQQSYEYFKYTANNWPWPTKSGPAYPYAHAHCFLDKA
;
A
#
# COMPACT_ATOMS: atom_id res chain seq x y z
N PHE A 1 -2.38 -27.16 14.17
CA PHE A 1 -2.95 -28.03 13.15
C PHE A 1 -4.32 -28.51 13.62
N ASP A 2 -5.28 -28.61 12.70
CA ASP A 2 -6.53 -29.32 12.95
C ASP A 2 -6.29 -30.84 13.00
N GLY A 3 -7.32 -31.62 13.30
CA GLY A 3 -7.20 -33.09 13.32
C GLY A 3 -6.85 -33.73 11.97
N GLN A 4 -6.78 -32.94 10.88
CA GLN A 4 -6.40 -33.35 9.53
C GLN A 4 -5.00 -32.84 9.13
N GLN A 5 -4.22 -32.32 10.09
CA GLN A 5 -2.87 -31.75 9.89
C GLN A 5 -2.83 -30.45 9.08
N ASN A 6 -3.96 -29.73 8.90
CA ASN A 6 -3.94 -28.41 8.28
C ASN A 6 -3.37 -27.38 9.27
N PHE A 7 -2.59 -26.46 8.72
CA PHE A 7 -2.04 -25.35 9.51
C PHE A 7 -3.15 -24.33 9.80
N ILE A 8 -3.43 -24.09 11.09
CA ILE A 8 -4.51 -23.20 11.52
C ILE A 8 -4.02 -21.99 12.35
N GLY A 9 -2.72 -21.90 12.59
CA GLY A 9 -2.12 -20.79 13.34
C GLY A 9 -0.71 -21.09 13.81
N PHE A 10 -0.11 -20.16 14.53
CA PHE A 10 1.24 -20.27 15.07
C PHE A 10 1.29 -19.76 16.51
N ALA A 11 2.35 -20.12 17.24
CA ALA A 11 2.55 -19.66 18.61
C ALA A 11 2.55 -18.12 18.67
N HIS A 12 1.74 -17.56 19.58
CA HIS A 12 1.49 -16.12 19.74
C HIS A 12 0.73 -15.43 18.59
N GLY A 13 0.27 -16.16 17.55
CA GLY A 13 -0.66 -15.65 16.57
C GLY A 13 -2.04 -15.42 17.20
N ARG A 14 -2.64 -14.24 16.95
CA ARG A 14 -4.01 -13.98 17.41
C ARG A 14 -4.96 -14.85 16.58
N ARG A 15 -5.60 -15.83 17.20
CA ARG A 15 -6.57 -16.68 16.52
C ARG A 15 -8.02 -16.20 16.70
N ARG A 16 -8.31 -15.66 17.87
CA ARG A 16 -9.67 -15.23 18.26
C ARG A 16 -9.60 -13.97 19.08
N GLU A 17 -10.66 -13.18 18.95
CA GLU A 17 -10.95 -12.07 19.84
C GLU A 17 -12.41 -12.13 20.24
N VAL A 18 -12.66 -12.14 21.54
CA VAL A 18 -13.99 -12.12 22.14
C VAL A 18 -14.06 -10.86 23.00
N LEU A 19 -14.88 -9.90 22.60
CA LEU A 19 -15.05 -8.66 23.34
C LEU A 19 -15.84 -8.88 24.64
N PRO A 20 -15.75 -8.02 25.66
CA PRO A 20 -16.30 -8.25 27.00
C PRO A 20 -17.76 -8.67 27.02
N ASN A 21 -18.62 -8.04 26.21
CA ASN A 21 -20.05 -8.39 26.16
C ASN A 21 -20.31 -9.79 25.57
N ALA A 22 -19.52 -10.19 24.56
CA ALA A 22 -19.58 -11.53 23.97
C ALA A 22 -18.97 -12.56 24.91
N TYR A 23 -17.90 -12.20 25.65
CA TYR A 23 -17.26 -13.08 26.63
C TYR A 23 -18.20 -13.47 27.78
N ASN A 24 -19.02 -12.54 28.26
CA ASN A 24 -20.01 -12.84 29.28
C ASN A 24 -21.03 -13.90 28.82
N LYS A 25 -21.48 -13.80 27.56
CA LYS A 25 -22.38 -14.80 26.95
C LYS A 25 -21.66 -16.14 26.73
N LEU A 26 -20.41 -16.11 26.28
CA LEU A 26 -19.58 -17.31 26.10
C LEU A 26 -19.36 -18.02 27.42
N SER A 27 -19.02 -17.30 28.49
CA SER A 27 -18.82 -17.85 29.84
C SER A 27 -20.09 -18.48 30.39
N ALA A 28 -21.23 -17.84 30.20
CA ALA A 28 -22.53 -18.41 30.60
C ALA A 28 -22.87 -19.69 29.81
N TYR A 29 -22.58 -19.72 28.50
CA TYR A 29 -22.75 -20.91 27.68
C TYR A 29 -21.83 -22.06 28.12
N ALA A 30 -20.54 -21.79 28.34
CA ALA A 30 -19.57 -22.77 28.81
C ALA A 30 -19.99 -23.35 30.15
N ALA A 31 -20.39 -22.50 31.13
CA ALA A 31 -20.88 -22.92 32.43
C ALA A 31 -22.11 -23.83 32.33
N GLY A 32 -23.02 -23.56 31.38
CA GLY A 32 -24.17 -24.42 31.09
C GLY A 32 -23.81 -25.81 30.58
N LEU A 33 -22.60 -25.98 30.03
CA LEU A 33 -22.03 -27.26 29.59
C LEU A 33 -21.12 -27.89 30.65
N GLY A 34 -20.94 -27.26 31.81
CA GLY A 34 -19.99 -27.69 32.81
C GLY A 34 -18.51 -27.51 32.41
N LYS A 35 -18.24 -26.59 31.50
CA LYS A 35 -16.91 -26.26 30.95
C LYS A 35 -16.48 -24.83 31.31
N THR A 36 -15.20 -24.57 31.15
CA THR A 36 -14.65 -23.21 31.07
C THR A 36 -14.59 -22.74 29.60
N PRO A 37 -14.49 -21.45 29.33
CA PRO A 37 -14.41 -20.95 27.94
C PRO A 37 -13.24 -21.52 27.12
N ASP A 38 -12.12 -21.87 27.76
CA ASP A 38 -10.92 -22.43 27.12
C ASP A 38 -11.05 -23.94 26.80
N GLU A 39 -12.03 -24.62 27.40
CA GLU A 39 -12.36 -26.03 27.12
C GLU A 39 -13.35 -26.20 25.96
N LEU A 40 -13.89 -25.11 25.44
CA LEU A 40 -14.81 -25.14 24.30
C LEU A 40 -14.09 -25.42 23.00
N LEU A 41 -14.75 -26.17 22.11
CA LEU A 41 -14.28 -26.37 20.75
C LEU A 41 -14.47 -25.07 19.92
N ASP A 42 -13.71 -24.92 18.84
CA ASP A 42 -13.83 -23.78 17.95
C ASP A 42 -15.26 -23.58 17.41
N SER A 43 -15.92 -24.68 17.05
CA SER A 43 -17.30 -24.66 16.60
C SER A 43 -18.29 -24.19 17.67
N GLU A 44 -18.01 -24.49 18.95
CA GLU A 44 -18.83 -24.05 20.09
C GLU A 44 -18.64 -22.56 20.37
N MET A 45 -17.44 -22.03 20.09
CA MET A 45 -17.08 -20.62 20.30
C MET A 45 -17.52 -19.70 19.15
N ALA A 46 -17.72 -20.24 17.96
CA ALA A 46 -17.91 -19.46 16.73
C ALA A 46 -18.99 -18.36 16.85
N ALA A 47 -20.12 -18.66 17.49
CA ALA A 47 -21.22 -17.70 17.70
C ALA A 47 -20.89 -16.52 18.63
N TYR A 48 -19.81 -16.63 19.39
CA TYR A 48 -19.37 -15.63 20.38
C TYR A 48 -18.09 -14.91 19.99
N THR A 49 -17.43 -15.37 18.91
CA THR A 49 -16.18 -14.79 18.43
C THR A 49 -16.47 -13.50 17.69
N CYS A 50 -15.83 -12.39 18.11
CA CYS A 50 -15.92 -11.12 17.39
C CYS A 50 -15.03 -11.13 16.14
N PHE A 51 -13.84 -11.69 16.28
CA PHE A 51 -12.88 -11.94 15.22
C PHE A 51 -12.30 -13.35 15.36
N TYR A 52 -12.15 -14.02 14.23
CA TYR A 52 -11.48 -15.32 14.13
C TYR A 52 -10.55 -15.28 12.91
N TYR A 53 -9.30 -15.72 13.10
CA TYR A 53 -8.26 -15.67 12.08
C TYR A 53 -7.71 -17.06 11.79
N GLU A 54 -7.49 -17.34 10.53
CA GLU A 54 -6.69 -18.46 10.04
C GLU A 54 -5.43 -17.96 9.35
N TYR A 55 -4.38 -18.79 9.35
CA TYR A 55 -3.07 -18.39 8.86
C TYR A 55 -2.48 -19.49 7.98
N ASP A 56 -1.64 -19.10 7.02
CA ASP A 56 -0.81 -20.02 6.25
C ASP A 56 0.49 -20.38 7.00
N ALA A 57 1.30 -21.26 6.37
CA ALA A 57 2.60 -21.67 6.91
C ALA A 57 3.62 -20.52 7.00
N PHE A 58 3.39 -19.41 6.30
CA PHE A 58 4.21 -18.19 6.36
C PHE A 58 3.69 -17.18 7.39
N ARG A 59 2.69 -17.55 8.20
CA ARG A 59 2.06 -16.75 9.25
C ARG A 59 1.25 -15.56 8.72
N ARG A 60 0.81 -15.61 7.46
CA ARG A 60 -0.07 -14.60 6.87
C ARG A 60 -1.51 -15.02 7.11
N VAL A 61 -2.40 -14.03 7.31
CA VAL A 61 -3.84 -14.27 7.48
C VAL A 61 -4.41 -14.82 6.16
N THR A 62 -5.05 -15.96 6.20
CA THR A 62 -5.76 -16.54 5.04
C THR A 62 -7.27 -16.36 5.13
N SER A 63 -7.78 -16.18 6.35
CA SER A 63 -9.19 -15.96 6.59
C SER A 63 -9.38 -15.08 7.82
N GLU A 64 -10.25 -14.10 7.71
CA GLU A 64 -10.78 -13.32 8.82
C GLU A 64 -12.30 -13.47 8.84
N THR A 65 -12.83 -13.99 9.94
CA THR A 65 -14.26 -14.17 10.14
C THR A 65 -14.72 -13.29 11.29
N VAL A 66 -15.79 -12.54 11.08
CA VAL A 66 -16.34 -11.61 12.06
C VAL A 66 -17.81 -11.92 12.40
N PHE A 67 -18.31 -11.32 13.49
CA PHE A 67 -19.70 -11.43 13.95
C PHE A 67 -20.18 -12.88 14.11
N GLY A 68 -19.37 -13.74 14.74
CA GLY A 68 -19.76 -15.12 15.02
C GLY A 68 -19.95 -15.97 13.76
N GLY A 69 -19.16 -15.74 12.73
CA GLY A 69 -19.21 -16.53 11.50
C GLY A 69 -20.08 -15.93 10.38
N LEU A 70 -20.70 -14.77 10.61
CA LEU A 70 -21.64 -14.19 9.65
C LEU A 70 -20.97 -13.55 8.42
N ARG A 71 -19.71 -13.13 8.56
CA ARG A 71 -18.95 -12.49 7.48
C ARG A 71 -17.54 -13.00 7.48
N THR A 72 -17.08 -13.48 6.34
CA THR A 72 -15.73 -13.99 6.15
C THR A 72 -15.07 -13.30 4.99
N THR A 73 -13.89 -12.73 5.25
CA THR A 73 -12.95 -12.24 4.25
C THR A 73 -11.85 -13.28 4.09
N THR A 74 -11.50 -13.65 2.86
CA THR A 74 -10.39 -14.57 2.59
C THR A 74 -9.27 -13.87 1.86
N PHE A 75 -8.02 -14.32 2.10
CA PHE A 75 -6.83 -13.75 1.50
C PHE A 75 -6.05 -14.85 0.76
N ALA A 76 -5.71 -14.59 -0.48
CA ALA A 76 -4.81 -15.42 -1.27
C ALA A 76 -3.53 -14.64 -1.60
N TYR A 77 -2.40 -15.32 -1.53
CA TYR A 77 -1.07 -14.75 -1.78
C TYR A 77 -0.39 -15.46 -2.92
N THR A 78 0.09 -14.71 -3.89
CA THR A 78 0.95 -15.21 -4.96
C THR A 78 2.29 -14.50 -4.84
N GLU A 79 3.37 -15.26 -4.75
CA GLU A 79 4.72 -14.71 -4.80
C GLU A 79 5.11 -14.54 -6.27
N GLY A 80 5.59 -13.33 -6.58
CA GLY A 80 6.13 -12.97 -7.89
C GLY A 80 7.63 -13.20 -7.97
N SER A 81 8.33 -12.30 -8.63
CA SER A 81 9.79 -12.36 -8.74
C SER A 81 10.46 -12.09 -7.39
N ASN A 82 11.56 -12.81 -7.14
CA ASN A 82 12.54 -12.38 -6.15
C ASN A 82 13.33 -11.23 -6.78
N ALA A 83 13.17 -10.02 -6.29
CA ALA A 83 13.84 -8.79 -6.68
C ALA A 83 14.63 -8.83 -8.00
N VAL A 84 14.07 -8.32 -9.07
CA VAL A 84 14.74 -8.22 -10.38
C VAL A 84 15.73 -7.06 -10.34
N LEU A 85 16.95 -7.30 -10.80
CA LEU A 85 17.95 -6.23 -10.94
C LEU A 85 17.81 -5.55 -12.30
N ASN A 86 17.95 -4.24 -12.31
CA ASN A 86 18.18 -3.47 -13.52
C ASN A 86 19.55 -3.80 -14.13
N GLY A 87 19.79 -3.41 -15.37
CA GLY A 87 21.06 -3.68 -16.05
C GLY A 87 22.29 -3.01 -15.39
N ASP A 88 22.09 -2.05 -14.50
CA ASP A 88 23.13 -1.39 -13.70
C ASP A 88 23.33 -2.03 -12.30
N GLY A 89 22.60 -3.12 -12.02
CA GLY A 89 22.65 -3.83 -10.75
C GLY A 89 21.80 -3.26 -9.63
N THR A 90 21.03 -2.19 -9.87
CA THR A 90 20.02 -1.69 -8.93
C THR A 90 18.78 -2.56 -8.94
N ILE A 91 18.05 -2.60 -7.82
CA ILE A 91 16.79 -3.36 -7.76
C ILE A 91 15.71 -2.58 -8.50
N ASN A 92 14.96 -3.29 -9.35
CA ASN A 92 13.83 -2.70 -10.06
C ASN A 92 12.62 -2.56 -9.13
N ALA A 93 12.23 -1.33 -8.85
CA ALA A 93 11.09 -1.03 -7.99
C ALA A 93 9.73 -1.25 -8.66
N ASP A 94 9.68 -1.36 -10.00
CA ASP A 94 8.44 -1.51 -10.78
C ASP A 94 8.05 -2.96 -11.04
N VAL A 95 8.80 -3.91 -10.47
CA VAL A 95 8.51 -5.35 -10.52
C VAL A 95 7.78 -5.76 -9.27
N TRP A 96 6.63 -6.41 -9.43
CA TRP A 96 5.90 -6.89 -8.27
C TRP A 96 6.52 -8.20 -7.73
N THR A 97 6.57 -8.28 -6.42
CA THR A 97 7.09 -9.46 -5.70
C THR A 97 5.99 -10.20 -4.96
N ARG A 98 4.86 -9.55 -4.75
CA ARG A 98 3.69 -10.18 -4.13
C ARG A 98 2.39 -9.61 -4.69
N LYS A 99 1.47 -10.53 -5.00
CA LYS A 99 0.06 -10.27 -5.27
C LYS A 99 -0.76 -10.78 -4.08
N THR A 100 -1.60 -9.93 -3.52
CA THR A 100 -2.57 -10.28 -2.48
C THR A 100 -3.97 -10.08 -3.03
N VAL A 101 -4.81 -11.10 -2.92
CA VAL A 101 -6.22 -11.04 -3.29
C VAL A 101 -7.07 -11.18 -2.03
N GLU A 102 -7.86 -10.18 -1.73
CA GLU A 102 -8.85 -10.16 -0.66
C GLU A 102 -10.24 -10.37 -1.25
N ASN A 103 -10.91 -11.48 -0.89
CA ASN A 103 -12.30 -11.70 -1.26
C ASN A 103 -13.19 -11.33 -0.07
N ARG A 104 -14.07 -10.36 -0.27
CA ARG A 104 -14.92 -9.79 0.77
C ARG A 104 -16.28 -10.44 0.87
N PRO A 105 -16.93 -10.35 2.03
CA PRO A 105 -18.25 -10.96 2.25
C PRO A 105 -19.37 -10.40 1.37
N ASP A 106 -19.20 -9.20 0.82
CA ASP A 106 -20.14 -8.56 -0.11
C ASP A 106 -19.99 -9.01 -1.56
N GLY A 107 -19.01 -9.90 -1.83
CA GLY A 107 -18.68 -10.38 -3.16
C GLY A 107 -17.70 -9.49 -3.92
N SER A 108 -17.26 -8.37 -3.34
CA SER A 108 -16.18 -7.57 -3.94
C SER A 108 -14.81 -8.23 -3.75
N THR A 109 -13.90 -7.94 -4.66
CA THR A 109 -12.51 -8.43 -4.61
C THR A 109 -11.56 -7.26 -4.62
N TYR A 110 -10.56 -7.28 -3.73
CA TYR A 110 -9.50 -6.28 -3.71
C TYR A 110 -8.14 -6.93 -3.96
N THR A 111 -7.52 -6.61 -5.09
CA THR A 111 -6.22 -7.13 -5.49
C THR A 111 -5.16 -6.07 -5.33
N VAL A 112 -4.04 -6.41 -4.69
CA VAL A 112 -2.90 -5.49 -4.49
C VAL A 112 -1.62 -6.17 -4.93
N TYR A 113 -0.85 -5.47 -5.75
CA TYR A 113 0.50 -5.84 -6.15
C TYR A 113 1.49 -4.97 -5.42
N THR A 114 2.48 -5.59 -4.79
CA THR A 114 3.55 -4.87 -4.08
C THR A 114 4.91 -5.25 -4.60
N ASN A 115 5.84 -4.27 -4.59
CA ASN A 115 7.24 -4.51 -4.90
C ASN A 115 7.99 -5.10 -3.68
N TYR A 116 9.31 -5.29 -3.81
CA TYR A 116 10.18 -5.85 -2.78
C TYR A 116 10.24 -5.01 -1.49
N LEU A 117 9.94 -3.72 -1.55
CA LEU A 117 9.82 -2.83 -0.38
C LEU A 117 8.44 -2.90 0.28
N GLY A 118 7.49 -3.65 -0.31
CA GLY A 118 6.10 -3.69 0.15
C GLY A 118 5.28 -2.48 -0.29
N GLN A 119 5.78 -1.68 -1.24
CA GLN A 119 5.06 -0.54 -1.79
C GLN A 119 4.06 -1.03 -2.86
N THR A 120 2.87 -0.46 -2.84
CA THR A 120 1.82 -0.80 -3.80
C THR A 120 2.18 -0.28 -5.20
N LEU A 121 2.24 -1.16 -6.19
CA LEU A 121 2.37 -0.81 -7.60
C LEU A 121 1.01 -0.65 -8.27
N LEU A 122 0.09 -1.57 -7.98
CA LEU A 122 -1.29 -1.51 -8.47
C LEU A 122 -2.22 -1.99 -7.36
N SER A 123 -3.34 -1.32 -7.23
CA SER A 123 -4.51 -1.83 -6.54
C SER A 123 -5.70 -1.86 -7.47
N ASP A 124 -6.51 -2.91 -7.37
CA ASP A 124 -7.71 -3.16 -8.14
C ASP A 124 -8.83 -3.58 -7.21
N LEU A 125 -9.86 -2.76 -7.12
CA LEU A 125 -11.10 -3.09 -6.42
C LEU A 125 -12.16 -3.41 -7.47
N ALA A 126 -12.55 -4.68 -7.56
CA ALA A 126 -13.67 -5.15 -8.36
C ALA A 126 -14.93 -5.26 -7.48
N ASP A 127 -16.03 -4.63 -7.89
CA ASP A 127 -17.31 -4.81 -7.23
C ASP A 127 -17.95 -6.16 -7.63
N PRO A 128 -19.07 -6.58 -7.01
CA PRO A 128 -19.74 -7.83 -7.36
C PRO A 128 -20.29 -7.90 -8.81
N SER A 129 -20.30 -6.78 -9.52
CA SER A 129 -20.69 -6.67 -10.93
C SER A 129 -19.46 -6.59 -11.86
N GLU A 130 -18.26 -6.81 -11.31
CA GLU A 130 -16.97 -6.73 -12.01
C GLU A 130 -16.66 -5.34 -12.59
N ASN A 131 -17.16 -4.27 -11.95
CA ASN A 131 -16.67 -2.94 -12.23
C ASN A 131 -15.40 -2.71 -11.43
N HIS A 132 -14.33 -2.32 -12.12
CA HIS A 132 -13.01 -2.18 -11.55
C HIS A 132 -12.69 -0.73 -11.20
N THR A 133 -12.00 -0.56 -10.07
CA THR A 133 -11.42 0.71 -9.61
C THR A 133 -9.94 0.53 -9.40
N TYR A 134 -9.14 1.14 -10.28
CA TYR A 134 -7.69 1.00 -10.28
C TYR A 134 -7.00 2.17 -9.63
N THR A 135 -5.85 1.91 -9.00
CA THR A 135 -4.84 2.93 -8.69
C THR A 135 -3.47 2.35 -8.97
N TYR A 136 -2.68 3.05 -9.77
CA TYR A 136 -1.34 2.64 -10.17
C TYR A 136 -0.30 3.63 -9.69
N TYR A 137 0.88 3.13 -9.33
CA TYR A 137 2.00 3.90 -8.82
C TYR A 137 3.29 3.50 -9.52
N GLU A 138 4.16 4.49 -9.76
CA GLU A 138 5.57 4.28 -10.08
C GLU A 138 6.45 4.93 -9.01
N TYR A 139 7.62 4.37 -8.79
CA TYR A 139 8.57 4.82 -7.78
C TYR A 139 9.93 5.07 -8.41
N ASP A 140 10.66 6.04 -7.85
CA ASP A 140 12.06 6.20 -8.18
C ASP A 140 12.96 5.20 -7.42
N LEU A 141 14.27 5.23 -7.70
CA LEU A 141 15.24 4.33 -7.09
C LEU A 141 15.38 4.51 -5.56
N ASP A 142 14.94 5.65 -5.03
CA ASP A 142 14.89 5.90 -3.58
C ASP A 142 13.57 5.45 -2.95
N GLY A 143 12.67 4.86 -3.74
CA GLY A 143 11.36 4.38 -3.29
C GLY A 143 10.33 5.50 -3.08
N ARG A 144 10.51 6.67 -3.69
CA ARG A 144 9.55 7.78 -3.60
C ARG A 144 8.58 7.72 -4.77
N PRO A 145 7.27 7.96 -4.55
CA PRO A 145 6.28 7.91 -5.63
C PRO A 145 6.52 9.05 -6.62
N ILE A 146 6.68 8.72 -7.90
CA ILE A 146 6.90 9.66 -8.99
C ILE A 146 5.69 9.81 -9.90
N LEU A 147 4.80 8.80 -9.91
CA LEU A 147 3.58 8.81 -10.70
C LEU A 147 2.46 8.13 -9.94
N THR A 148 1.26 8.72 -10.01
CA THR A 148 0.02 8.11 -9.53
C THR A 148 -1.05 8.29 -10.59
N ALA A 149 -1.71 7.19 -10.96
CA ALA A 149 -2.82 7.20 -11.92
C ALA A 149 -4.07 6.55 -11.32
N GLY A 150 -5.20 7.22 -11.49
CA GLY A 150 -6.50 6.73 -11.02
C GLY A 150 -7.24 5.91 -12.09
N THR A 151 -8.39 5.38 -11.71
CA THR A 151 -9.24 4.48 -12.49
C THR A 151 -9.55 4.97 -13.90
N SER A 152 -9.87 6.25 -14.05
CA SER A 152 -10.25 6.78 -15.38
C SER A 152 -9.10 6.80 -16.38
N ALA A 153 -7.85 6.67 -15.93
CA ALA A 153 -6.66 6.61 -16.78
C ALA A 153 -6.30 5.18 -17.19
N ILE A 154 -6.94 4.18 -16.60
CA ILE A 154 -6.61 2.75 -16.75
C ILE A 154 -7.88 2.02 -17.17
N ASP A 155 -7.84 1.30 -18.29
CA ASP A 155 -8.94 0.46 -18.78
C ASP A 155 -8.79 -0.98 -18.29
N ALA A 156 -7.57 -1.51 -18.34
CA ALA A 156 -7.22 -2.86 -17.89
C ALA A 156 -5.73 -2.95 -17.56
N TYR A 157 -5.32 -4.09 -17.01
CA TYR A 157 -3.91 -4.39 -16.81
C TYR A 157 -3.61 -5.87 -17.07
N ASP A 158 -2.34 -6.15 -17.35
CA ASP A 158 -1.73 -7.47 -17.38
C ASP A 158 -0.61 -7.49 -16.33
N ASP A 159 -0.59 -8.48 -15.47
CA ASP A 159 0.37 -8.59 -14.37
C ASP A 159 1.72 -9.18 -14.78
N GLY A 160 1.93 -9.46 -16.07
CA GLY A 160 3.21 -9.96 -16.60
C GLY A 160 3.66 -11.28 -15.96
N ALA A 161 2.71 -12.09 -15.46
CA ALA A 161 2.99 -13.27 -14.64
C ALA A 161 3.88 -14.32 -15.34
N ASN A 162 4.10 -14.19 -16.65
CA ASN A 162 4.80 -15.20 -17.41
C ASN A 162 6.31 -14.95 -17.54
N ASP A 163 6.81 -13.71 -17.56
CA ASP A 163 8.22 -13.47 -17.89
C ASP A 163 8.92 -12.35 -17.10
N ASP A 164 8.28 -11.22 -16.75
CA ASP A 164 8.99 -10.08 -16.19
C ASP A 164 8.40 -9.50 -14.89
N PHE A 165 7.24 -9.98 -14.47
CA PHE A 165 6.54 -9.52 -13.25
C PHE A 165 6.31 -7.99 -13.20
N ARG A 166 6.13 -7.36 -14.35
CA ARG A 166 5.75 -5.95 -14.47
C ARG A 166 4.27 -5.82 -14.71
N ILE A 167 3.71 -4.74 -14.22
CA ILE A 167 2.33 -4.38 -14.53
C ILE A 167 2.31 -3.64 -15.86
N SER A 168 1.64 -4.21 -16.87
CA SER A 168 1.35 -3.57 -18.13
C SER A 168 -0.06 -3.02 -18.12
N LEU A 169 -0.24 -1.73 -18.38
CA LEU A 169 -1.53 -1.07 -18.37
C LEU A 169 -2.08 -0.90 -19.80
N THR A 170 -3.37 -1.16 -19.97
CA THR A 170 -4.16 -0.61 -21.09
C THR A 170 -4.66 0.76 -20.64
N VAL A 171 -4.18 1.82 -21.28
CA VAL A 171 -4.45 3.21 -20.88
C VAL A 171 -5.55 3.83 -21.72
N THR A 172 -6.32 4.73 -21.12
CA THR A 172 -7.49 5.34 -21.78
C THR A 172 -7.20 6.68 -22.45
N GLY A 173 -6.12 7.34 -22.10
CA GLY A 173 -5.85 8.72 -22.56
C GLY A 173 -6.71 9.79 -21.90
N VAL A 174 -7.54 9.42 -20.90
CA VAL A 174 -8.33 10.33 -20.08
C VAL A 174 -8.13 10.00 -18.61
N GLY A 175 -8.65 10.83 -17.70
CA GLY A 175 -8.51 10.63 -16.27
C GLY A 175 -7.30 11.34 -15.67
N SER A 176 -7.29 11.46 -14.36
CA SER A 176 -6.27 12.22 -13.64
C SER A 176 -5.00 11.40 -13.42
N VAL A 177 -3.88 11.95 -13.83
CA VAL A 177 -2.54 11.43 -13.57
C VAL A 177 -1.74 12.50 -12.85
N GLU A 178 -1.19 12.18 -11.68
CA GLU A 178 -0.32 13.07 -10.91
C GLU A 178 1.13 12.61 -11.03
N GLN A 179 2.02 13.57 -11.22
CA GLN A 179 3.46 13.35 -11.31
C GLN A 179 4.19 14.20 -10.27
N THR A 180 5.09 13.58 -9.54
CA THR A 180 5.91 14.24 -8.53
C THR A 180 7.38 14.13 -8.89
N THR A 181 8.10 15.25 -8.87
CA THR A 181 9.56 15.27 -9.02
C THR A 181 10.24 15.65 -7.71
N TYR A 182 11.48 15.23 -7.55
CA TYR A 182 12.27 15.46 -6.35
C TYR A 182 13.60 16.14 -6.67
N TYR A 183 14.08 16.98 -5.77
CA TYR A 183 15.39 17.60 -5.92
C TYR A 183 16.49 16.55 -5.76
N ALA A 184 17.38 16.48 -6.75
CA ALA A 184 18.58 15.62 -6.69
C ALA A 184 19.66 16.22 -5.79
N THR A 185 19.72 17.55 -5.66
CA THR A 185 20.78 18.26 -4.91
C THR A 185 20.19 19.33 -4.00
N THR A 186 20.92 19.69 -2.94
CA THR A 186 20.55 20.80 -2.07
C THR A 186 21.24 22.09 -2.52
N THR A 187 20.44 23.08 -2.91
CA THR A 187 20.86 24.44 -3.24
C THR A 187 20.35 25.48 -2.25
N ALA A 188 19.38 25.09 -1.40
CA ALA A 188 18.81 25.93 -0.37
C ALA A 188 19.85 26.37 0.66
N THR A 189 19.79 27.65 1.07
CA THR A 189 20.58 28.21 2.18
C THR A 189 19.64 28.83 3.24
N ALA A 190 20.19 29.42 4.28
CA ALA A 190 19.40 30.12 5.29
C ALA A 190 18.81 31.44 4.77
N GLU A 191 19.41 32.03 3.74
CA GLU A 191 19.06 33.34 3.18
C GLU A 191 18.39 33.24 1.82
N THR A 192 18.61 32.13 1.08
CA THR A 192 18.12 31.95 -0.27
C THR A 192 17.35 30.65 -0.37
N PRO A 193 16.07 30.67 -0.76
CA PRO A 193 15.30 29.46 -1.02
C PRO A 193 15.88 28.70 -2.23
N GLY A 194 15.68 27.40 -2.26
CA GLY A 194 16.14 26.54 -3.34
C GLY A 194 15.80 25.09 -3.12
N GLY A 195 16.42 24.20 -3.88
CA GLY A 195 16.23 22.76 -3.76
C GLY A 195 16.77 22.19 -2.45
N ALA A 196 16.10 21.14 -1.95
CA ALA A 196 16.59 20.31 -0.88
C ALA A 196 16.59 18.85 -1.36
N ALA A 197 17.76 18.22 -1.43
CA ALA A 197 17.92 16.86 -1.95
C ALA A 197 16.94 15.89 -1.27
N GLY A 198 16.20 15.12 -2.07
CA GLY A 198 15.21 14.16 -1.60
C GLY A 198 13.82 14.74 -1.28
N TYR A 199 13.66 16.06 -1.29
CA TYR A 199 12.37 16.72 -1.08
C TYR A 199 11.65 16.98 -2.41
N VAL A 200 10.33 17.10 -2.36
CA VAL A 200 9.49 17.38 -3.55
C VAL A 200 9.94 18.68 -4.23
N ALA A 201 10.17 18.64 -5.53
CA ALA A 201 10.46 19.81 -6.35
C ALA A 201 9.18 20.34 -7.01
N THR A 202 8.43 19.46 -7.68
CA THR A 202 7.18 19.83 -8.35
C THR A 202 6.12 18.76 -8.18
N ARG A 203 4.86 19.21 -8.27
CA ARG A 203 3.71 18.35 -8.56
C ARG A 203 3.03 18.86 -9.82
N SER A 204 2.75 17.95 -10.72
CA SER A 204 2.12 18.23 -12.00
C SER A 204 0.98 17.25 -12.23
N ILE A 205 0.01 17.65 -13.03
CA ILE A 205 -1.15 16.83 -13.37
C ILE A 205 -1.30 16.77 -14.90
N ALA A 206 -1.76 15.64 -15.40
CA ALA A 206 -2.16 15.48 -16.80
C ALA A 206 -3.50 14.76 -16.89
N GLU A 207 -4.11 14.88 -18.06
CA GLU A 207 -5.22 14.03 -18.48
C GLU A 207 -4.67 12.80 -19.20
N GLY A 208 -4.96 11.64 -18.65
CA GLY A 208 -4.57 10.34 -19.21
C GLY A 208 -3.10 9.96 -19.06
N LEU A 209 -2.85 8.67 -19.19
CA LEU A 209 -1.51 8.10 -19.28
C LEU A 209 -1.08 7.99 -20.76
N VAL A 210 0.21 8.00 -20.99
CA VAL A 210 0.82 7.68 -22.28
C VAL A 210 1.55 6.35 -22.14
N ALA A 211 1.18 5.38 -22.97
CA ALA A 211 1.84 4.08 -22.97
C ALA A 211 3.34 4.22 -23.30
N PRO A 212 4.23 3.49 -22.59
CA PRO A 212 5.65 3.52 -22.89
C PRO A 212 5.95 3.10 -24.32
N THR A 213 6.88 3.79 -24.98
CA THR A 213 7.31 3.50 -26.35
C THR A 213 8.82 3.32 -26.40
N GLY A 214 9.31 2.57 -27.38
CA GLY A 214 10.75 2.47 -27.66
C GLY A 214 11.58 1.83 -26.55
N GLY A 215 10.99 0.90 -25.77
CA GLY A 215 11.69 0.22 -24.67
C GLY A 215 11.69 1.00 -23.35
N ALA A 216 11.01 2.13 -23.27
CA ALA A 216 10.71 2.80 -22.00
C ALA A 216 9.82 1.90 -21.12
N THR A 217 9.95 2.02 -19.82
CA THR A 217 9.20 1.21 -18.84
C THR A 217 8.26 2.04 -17.96
N SER A 218 8.28 3.36 -18.13
CA SER A 218 7.49 4.31 -17.35
C SER A 218 6.40 4.95 -18.19
N TYR A 219 5.24 5.20 -17.58
CA TYR A 219 4.06 5.81 -18.19
C TYR A 219 4.08 7.35 -18.13
N TRP A 220 5.25 7.96 -18.26
CA TRP A 220 5.39 9.41 -18.19
C TRP A 220 4.57 10.11 -19.30
N ASN A 221 3.76 11.08 -18.88
CA ASN A 221 3.09 11.99 -19.82
C ASN A 221 3.94 13.25 -19.98
N THR A 222 4.16 13.66 -21.23
CA THR A 222 4.94 14.87 -21.55
C THR A 222 4.12 16.17 -21.49
N GLU A 223 2.79 16.06 -21.43
CA GLU A 223 1.86 17.19 -21.40
C GLU A 223 1.40 17.53 -19.98
N MET A 224 2.29 17.38 -18.99
CA MET A 224 2.00 17.67 -17.59
C MET A 224 1.84 19.17 -17.36
N VAL A 225 0.73 19.55 -16.71
CA VAL A 225 0.49 20.93 -16.23
C VAL A 225 1.03 21.06 -14.82
N LEU A 226 1.99 21.94 -14.63
CA LEU A 226 2.55 22.24 -13.30
C LEU A 226 1.47 22.80 -12.38
N GLN A 227 1.25 22.15 -11.24
CA GLN A 227 0.30 22.58 -10.21
C GLN A 227 1.00 23.27 -9.05
N GLN A 228 2.13 22.74 -8.64
CA GLN A 228 2.87 23.21 -7.48
C GLN A 228 4.37 23.10 -7.72
N SER A 229 5.10 24.12 -7.29
CA SER A 229 6.57 24.13 -7.20
C SER A 229 6.96 24.45 -5.77
N TYR A 230 7.99 23.80 -5.27
CA TYR A 230 8.43 23.91 -3.88
C TYR A 230 9.86 24.38 -3.84
N GLU A 231 10.14 25.34 -2.97
CA GLU A 231 11.48 25.76 -2.59
C GLU A 231 11.60 25.71 -1.06
N TYR A 232 12.82 25.48 -0.60
CA TYR A 232 13.12 25.22 0.80
C TYR A 232 14.18 26.18 1.30
N PHE A 233 14.14 26.53 2.59
CA PHE A 233 15.26 27.14 3.28
C PHE A 233 16.00 26.09 4.10
N LYS A 234 17.32 26.13 4.11
CA LYS A 234 18.15 25.24 4.91
C LYS A 234 18.75 25.97 6.06
N TYR A 235 18.29 25.67 7.27
CA TYR A 235 18.81 26.23 8.51
C TYR A 235 19.74 25.22 9.19
N THR A 236 20.80 25.73 9.84
CA THR A 236 21.63 24.97 10.79
C THR A 236 21.23 25.36 12.21
N ALA A 237 21.62 24.55 13.19
CA ALA A 237 21.33 24.85 14.60
C ALA A 237 21.79 26.24 15.06
N ASN A 238 22.85 26.79 14.41
CA ASN A 238 23.46 28.06 14.78
C ASN A 238 22.86 29.28 14.07
N ASN A 239 22.07 29.10 13.01
CA ASN A 239 21.44 30.21 12.27
C ASN A 239 19.90 30.11 12.20
N TRP A 240 19.29 29.40 13.15
CA TRP A 240 17.86 29.28 13.28
C TRP A 240 17.26 30.62 13.76
N PRO A 241 16.27 31.20 13.07
CA PRO A 241 15.74 32.54 13.37
C PRO A 241 14.86 32.62 14.63
N TRP A 242 14.54 31.51 15.30
CA TRP A 242 13.70 31.50 16.50
C TRP A 242 14.53 31.27 17.76
N PRO A 243 14.15 31.86 18.93
CA PRO A 243 14.87 31.64 20.18
C PRO A 243 14.85 30.14 20.52
N THR A 244 16.06 29.61 20.74
CA THR A 244 16.36 28.21 20.99
C THR A 244 15.62 27.67 22.22
N LYS A 245 14.68 26.74 22.04
CA LYS A 245 14.50 25.69 23.03
C LYS A 245 15.60 24.66 22.80
N SER A 246 16.37 24.38 23.84
CA SER A 246 17.42 23.37 23.84
C SER A 246 16.87 21.99 23.49
N GLY A 247 17.07 21.54 22.24
CA GLY A 247 16.74 20.23 21.71
C GLY A 247 17.73 19.84 20.62
N PRO A 248 17.84 18.55 20.23
CA PRO A 248 18.77 18.10 19.19
C PRO A 248 18.47 18.83 17.88
N ALA A 249 19.52 19.22 17.17
CA ALA A 249 19.45 19.94 15.91
C ALA A 249 18.86 19.04 14.81
N TYR A 250 17.58 19.26 14.49
CA TYR A 250 17.00 18.71 13.26
C TYR A 250 17.04 19.79 12.17
N PRO A 251 17.46 19.45 10.94
CA PRO A 251 17.33 20.35 9.81
C PRO A 251 15.85 20.48 9.47
N TYR A 252 15.19 21.58 9.86
CA TYR A 252 13.83 21.86 9.43
C TYR A 252 13.88 22.61 8.10
N ALA A 253 13.23 22.04 7.08
CA ALA A 253 12.91 22.74 5.86
C ALA A 253 11.52 23.37 6.01
N HIS A 254 11.40 24.69 5.83
CA HIS A 254 10.12 25.34 5.64
C HIS A 254 9.84 25.35 4.13
N ALA A 255 8.73 24.72 3.72
CA ALA A 255 8.26 24.79 2.34
C ALA A 255 7.49 26.10 2.13
N HIS A 256 7.91 26.90 1.16
CA HIS A 256 7.07 27.93 0.56
C HIS A 256 6.48 27.35 -0.71
N CYS A 257 5.15 27.25 -0.77
CA CYS A 257 4.42 26.85 -1.96
C CYS A 257 4.09 28.11 -2.75
N PHE A 258 4.60 28.25 -3.95
CA PHE A 258 4.16 29.27 -4.91
C PHE A 258 3.12 28.63 -5.82
N LEU A 259 1.86 29.10 -5.70
CA LEU A 259 0.86 28.87 -6.72
C LEU A 259 1.14 29.87 -7.86
N ASP A 260 1.66 29.41 -8.97
CA ASP A 260 1.70 30.22 -10.18
C ASP A 260 0.27 30.36 -10.69
N LYS A 261 -0.26 31.57 -10.64
CA LYS A 261 -1.55 31.87 -11.22
C LYS A 261 -1.29 32.15 -12.71
N ALA A 262 -1.54 31.16 -13.55
CA ALA A 262 -1.72 31.37 -14.99
C ALA A 262 -3.02 32.14 -15.24
#